data_cfb78e48b0696b334b49a4e0687f3a2d
#
_entry.id   cfb78e48b0696b334b49a4e0687f3a2d
#
_cell.length_a   1.000
_cell.length_b   1.000
_cell.length_c   1.000
_cell.angle_alpha   90.00
_cell.angle_beta   90.00
_cell.angle_gamma   90.00
#
_symmetry.space_group_name_H-M   'P 1'
#
loop_
_entity.id
_entity.type
_entity.pdbx_description
1 polymer ?
#
loop_
_entity_poly.entity_id
_entity_poly.type
_entity_poly.pdbx_seq_one_letter_code
_entity_poly.pdbx_strand_id
1 'polypeptide(L)'
;MVPTEKKGIKIAAQNRKAYHDYFVEDKYEAGIELCGTEVKSIRAGTMNLKDSYCTVQDGELFVHSMHISPYEHGNILNRDPDRDRRLLMHKREIRKLHALVKQDGYTLVPLSVYFKNAKVKVEVGLCKGKKNYDKRDATAKRDAAREMDRAMKARR
;
A
#
# COMPACT_ATOMS: atom_id res chain seq x y z
N MET A 1 -10.93 0.13 19.90
CA MET A 1 -9.99 -0.72 19.38
C MET A 1 -10.46 -1.40 18.16
N VAL A 2 -9.70 -1.37 17.30
CA VAL A 2 -10.02 -2.08 16.18
C VAL A 2 -9.75 -3.49 16.39
N PRO A 3 -10.69 -4.28 16.24
CA PRO A 3 -10.40 -5.66 16.13
C PRO A 3 -9.68 -5.88 14.81
N THR A 4 -8.45 -5.53 14.85
CA THR A 4 -7.55 -5.98 13.84
C THR A 4 -7.39 -7.48 13.91
N GLU A 5 -7.87 -8.06 14.97
CA GLU A 5 -7.84 -9.49 15.12
C GLU A 5 -9.17 -10.11 14.75
N LYS A 6 -9.39 -10.24 13.46
CA LYS A 6 -10.36 -11.22 13.03
C LYS A 6 -9.75 -12.60 13.29
N LYS A 7 -10.60 -13.52 13.68
CA LYS A 7 -10.21 -14.90 13.95
C LYS A 7 -9.35 -15.44 12.79
N GLY A 8 -8.14 -15.88 13.11
CA GLY A 8 -7.20 -16.43 12.12
C GLY A 8 -6.29 -15.42 11.42
N ILE A 9 -6.40 -14.14 11.75
CA ILE A 9 -5.55 -13.09 11.19
C ILE A 9 -4.58 -12.58 12.23
N LYS A 10 -3.29 -12.60 11.90
CA LYS A 10 -2.23 -12.06 12.74
C LYS A 10 -1.44 -11.04 11.94
N ILE A 11 -1.48 -9.79 12.36
CA ILE A 11 -0.79 -8.71 11.66
C ILE A 11 0.72 -8.78 11.94
N ALA A 12 1.51 -8.80 10.87
CA ALA A 12 2.96 -8.81 10.95
C ALA A 12 3.55 -7.41 10.82
N ALA A 13 2.97 -6.56 9.98
CA ALA A 13 3.43 -5.19 9.78
C ALA A 13 2.28 -4.30 9.32
N GLN A 14 2.36 -3.02 9.66
CA GLN A 14 1.41 -2.01 9.22
C GLN A 14 2.15 -0.80 8.68
N ASN A 15 1.59 -0.16 7.68
CA ASN A 15 2.15 1.03 7.08
C ASN A 15 1.40 2.27 7.57
N ARG A 16 1.75 2.71 8.76
CA ARG A 16 1.10 3.89 9.37
C ARG A 16 1.35 5.16 8.59
N LYS A 17 2.55 5.27 8.00
CA LYS A 17 2.91 6.44 7.21
C LYS A 17 2.03 6.57 5.97
N ALA A 18 1.59 5.46 5.40
CA ALA A 18 0.68 5.50 4.25
C ALA A 18 -0.63 6.21 4.58
N TYR A 19 -1.19 5.96 5.74
CA TYR A 19 -2.41 6.64 6.18
C TYR A 19 -2.18 8.13 6.46
N HIS A 20 -0.98 8.50 6.78
CA HIS A 20 -0.61 9.90 6.97
C HIS A 20 -0.39 10.63 5.63
N ASP A 21 0.27 9.97 4.69
CA ASP A 21 0.69 10.58 3.42
C ASP A 21 -0.35 10.43 2.30
N TYR A 22 -1.29 9.51 2.43
CA TYR A 22 -2.26 9.20 1.37
C TYR A 22 -3.67 9.15 1.90
N PHE A 23 -4.61 9.46 1.01
CA PHE A 23 -6.01 9.13 1.23
C PHE A 23 -6.24 7.73 0.70
N VAL A 24 -6.64 6.82 1.57
CA VAL A 24 -6.94 5.44 1.20
C VAL A 24 -8.41 5.35 0.79
N GLU A 25 -8.66 5.12 -0.50
CA GLU A 25 -10.03 5.08 -1.00
C GLU A 25 -10.60 3.67 -1.03
N ASP A 26 -9.75 2.67 -1.26
CA ASP A 26 -10.19 1.28 -1.31
C ASP A 26 -9.06 0.36 -0.89
N LYS A 27 -9.41 -0.87 -0.51
CA LYS A 27 -8.44 -1.86 -0.02
C LYS A 27 -8.70 -3.19 -0.70
N TYR A 28 -7.62 -3.89 -1.02
CA TYR A 28 -7.66 -5.20 -1.67
C TYR A 28 -6.73 -6.16 -0.94
N GLU A 29 -7.13 -7.41 -0.83
CA GLU A 29 -6.28 -8.46 -0.28
C GLU A 29 -5.57 -9.18 -1.42
N ALA A 30 -4.25 -9.31 -1.31
CA ALA A 30 -3.43 -10.03 -2.28
C ALA A 30 -2.59 -11.08 -1.58
N GLY A 31 -2.31 -12.18 -2.25
CA GLY A 31 -1.26 -13.09 -1.83
C GLY A 31 0.10 -12.53 -2.21
N ILE A 32 1.17 -13.13 -1.74
CA ILE A 32 2.53 -12.69 -2.06
C ILE A 32 3.43 -13.90 -2.24
N GLU A 33 4.28 -13.86 -3.27
CA GLU A 33 5.28 -14.89 -3.50
C GLU A 33 6.50 -14.64 -2.62
N LEU A 34 6.78 -15.58 -1.72
CA LEU A 34 7.86 -15.46 -0.76
C LEU A 34 8.69 -16.75 -0.72
N CYS A 35 9.97 -16.60 -0.34
CA CYS A 35 10.80 -17.74 0.02
C CYS A 35 10.55 -18.13 1.47
N GLY A 36 10.94 -19.35 1.85
CA GLY A 36 10.79 -19.82 3.22
C GLY A 36 11.48 -18.93 4.25
N THR A 37 12.67 -18.42 3.94
CA THR A 37 13.41 -17.50 4.83
C THR A 37 12.67 -16.17 5.02
N GLU A 38 12.03 -15.67 3.97
CA GLU A 38 11.24 -14.46 4.06
C GLU A 38 10.01 -14.64 4.96
N VAL A 39 9.33 -15.78 4.84
CA VAL A 39 8.20 -16.10 5.72
C VAL A 39 8.63 -16.16 7.18
N LYS A 40 9.78 -16.76 7.45
CA LYS A 40 10.33 -16.83 8.81
C LYS A 40 10.65 -15.45 9.36
N SER A 41 11.23 -14.58 8.56
CA SER A 41 11.53 -13.20 8.95
C SER A 41 10.25 -12.41 9.22
N ILE A 42 9.22 -12.58 8.42
CA ILE A 42 7.93 -11.94 8.65
C ILE A 42 7.32 -12.43 9.97
N ARG A 43 7.42 -13.72 10.24
CA ARG A 43 6.95 -14.31 11.51
C ARG A 43 7.68 -13.73 12.71
N ALA A 44 8.97 -13.46 12.55
CA ALA A 44 9.78 -12.86 13.60
C ALA A 44 9.54 -11.35 13.74
N GLY A 45 8.74 -10.75 12.87
CA GLY A 45 8.46 -9.33 12.91
C GLY A 45 9.58 -8.44 12.38
N THR A 46 10.51 -9.01 11.61
CA THR A 46 11.68 -8.29 11.09
C THR A 46 11.45 -7.82 9.66
N MET A 47 10.37 -7.10 9.45
CA MET A 47 10.05 -6.49 8.16
C MET A 47 9.48 -5.10 8.37
N ASN A 48 9.52 -4.27 7.34
CA ASN A 48 8.81 -3.01 7.36
C ASN A 48 8.29 -2.66 5.97
N LEU A 49 7.29 -1.79 5.95
CA LEU A 49 6.63 -1.33 4.73
C LEU A 49 6.97 0.11 4.39
N LYS A 50 7.95 0.69 5.07
CA LYS A 50 8.32 2.08 4.87
C LYS A 50 8.73 2.32 3.42
N ASP A 51 8.13 3.33 2.81
CA ASP A 51 8.40 3.74 1.43
C ASP A 51 8.13 2.66 0.37
N SER A 52 7.39 1.61 0.74
CA SER A 52 6.98 0.57 -0.20
C SER A 52 5.82 1.06 -1.07
N TYR A 53 5.73 0.50 -2.27
CA TYR A 53 4.68 0.82 -3.21
C TYR A 53 4.47 -0.37 -4.15
N CYS A 54 3.34 -0.37 -4.84
CA CYS A 54 3.02 -1.43 -5.78
C CYS A 54 2.89 -0.87 -7.19
N THR A 55 3.26 -1.69 -8.18
CA THR A 55 3.10 -1.35 -9.60
C THR A 55 2.51 -2.53 -10.36
N VAL A 56 1.88 -2.24 -11.49
CA VAL A 56 1.40 -3.26 -12.41
C VAL A 56 2.33 -3.26 -13.62
N GLN A 57 2.96 -4.41 -13.88
CA GLN A 57 3.86 -4.58 -15.01
C GLN A 57 3.46 -5.85 -15.76
N ASP A 58 3.19 -5.74 -17.05
CA ASP A 58 2.82 -6.87 -17.90
C ASP A 58 1.63 -7.68 -17.35
N GLY A 59 0.65 -7.00 -16.79
CA GLY A 59 -0.54 -7.65 -16.22
C GLY A 59 -0.32 -8.31 -14.87
N GLU A 60 0.85 -8.14 -14.27
CA GLU A 60 1.20 -8.68 -12.97
C GLU A 60 1.38 -7.55 -11.96
N LEU A 61 1.05 -7.81 -10.70
CA LEU A 61 1.18 -6.83 -9.62
C LEU A 61 2.44 -7.13 -8.82
N PHE A 62 3.27 -6.11 -8.62
CA PHE A 62 4.52 -6.22 -7.86
C PHE A 62 4.54 -5.22 -6.71
N VAL A 63 5.16 -5.62 -5.61
CA VAL A 63 5.46 -4.72 -4.50
C VAL A 63 6.96 -4.42 -4.50
N HIS A 64 7.29 -3.14 -4.38
CA HIS A 64 8.68 -2.65 -4.38
C HIS A 64 9.03 -2.06 -3.03
N SER A 65 10.29 -2.18 -2.66
CA SER A 65 10.83 -1.58 -1.43
C SER A 65 10.17 -2.07 -0.14
N MET A 66 9.57 -3.25 -0.18
CA MET A 66 9.12 -3.93 1.02
C MET A 66 10.34 -4.61 1.64
N HIS A 67 10.82 -4.08 2.76
CA HIS A 67 12.00 -4.62 3.40
C HIS A 67 11.63 -5.82 4.27
N ILE A 68 12.24 -6.97 3.96
CA ILE A 68 12.16 -8.17 4.78
C ILE A 68 13.59 -8.53 5.15
N SER A 69 13.93 -8.38 6.43
CA SER A 69 15.29 -8.60 6.89
C SER A 69 15.74 -10.04 6.64
N PRO A 70 17.05 -10.26 6.37
CA PRO A 70 17.55 -11.62 6.21
C PRO A 70 17.29 -12.42 7.48
N TYR A 71 16.92 -13.68 7.30
CA TYR A 71 16.72 -14.60 8.42
C TYR A 71 18.09 -15.05 8.92
N GLU A 72 18.39 -14.88 10.20
CA GLU A 72 19.71 -15.15 10.77
C GLU A 72 20.22 -16.57 10.49
N HIS A 73 19.32 -17.53 10.47
CA HIS A 73 19.68 -18.93 10.23
C HIS A 73 19.56 -19.34 8.76
N GLY A 74 19.25 -18.41 7.88
CA GLY A 74 19.03 -18.70 6.46
C GLY A 74 20.28 -18.62 5.60
N ASN A 75 21.26 -17.82 6.00
CA ASN A 75 22.55 -17.65 5.33
C ASN A 75 22.42 -17.50 3.80
N ILE A 76 22.93 -18.48 3.05
CA ILE A 76 22.92 -18.47 1.59
C ILE A 76 21.53 -18.60 0.97
N LEU A 77 20.52 -19.02 1.74
CA LEU A 77 19.15 -19.12 1.27
C LEU A 77 18.39 -17.81 1.36
N ASN A 78 18.99 -16.79 1.98
CA ASN A 78 18.38 -15.48 2.07
C ASN A 78 18.38 -14.77 0.71
N ARG A 79 17.30 -14.05 0.44
CA ARG A 79 17.17 -13.23 -0.75
C ARG A 79 17.50 -11.79 -0.41
N ASP A 80 17.66 -10.95 -1.44
CA ASP A 80 17.81 -9.51 -1.26
C ASP A 80 16.65 -9.00 -0.39
N PRO A 81 16.93 -8.30 0.72
CA PRO A 81 15.86 -7.80 1.60
C PRO A 81 14.85 -6.90 0.93
N ASP A 82 15.27 -6.15 -0.08
CA ASP A 82 14.43 -5.16 -0.75
C ASP A 82 14.01 -5.58 -2.15
N ARG A 83 14.14 -6.86 -2.48
CA ARG A 83 13.77 -7.34 -3.82
C ARG A 83 12.31 -7.09 -4.13
N ASP A 84 12.01 -6.91 -5.41
CA ASP A 84 10.63 -6.84 -5.86
C ASP A 84 9.95 -8.20 -5.68
N ARG A 85 8.72 -8.18 -5.21
CA ARG A 85 7.96 -9.41 -4.97
C ARG A 85 6.64 -9.33 -5.70
N ARG A 86 6.26 -10.45 -6.30
CA ARG A 86 5.00 -10.53 -7.01
C ARG A 86 3.86 -10.73 -6.04
N LEU A 87 2.82 -9.94 -6.21
CA LEU A 87 1.57 -10.10 -5.46
C LEU A 87 0.60 -10.92 -6.30
N LEU A 88 -0.17 -11.75 -5.61
CA LEU A 88 -1.11 -12.66 -6.26
C LEU A 88 -2.54 -12.14 -6.06
N MET A 89 -3.16 -11.75 -7.15
CA MET A 89 -4.51 -11.20 -7.17
C MET A 89 -5.17 -11.64 -8.46
N HIS A 90 -6.49 -11.66 -8.50
CA HIS A 90 -7.20 -11.99 -9.74
C HIS A 90 -6.83 -10.99 -10.83
N LYS A 91 -6.61 -11.50 -12.03
CA LYS A 91 -6.22 -10.65 -13.17
C LYS A 91 -7.23 -9.54 -13.47
N ARG A 92 -8.49 -9.82 -13.24
CA ARG A 92 -9.56 -8.83 -13.38
C ARG A 92 -9.35 -7.66 -12.45
N GLU A 93 -9.00 -7.92 -11.20
CA GLU A 93 -8.74 -6.88 -10.21
C GLU A 93 -7.46 -6.12 -10.53
N ILE A 94 -6.42 -6.80 -10.97
CA ILE A 94 -5.16 -6.17 -11.37
C ILE A 94 -5.40 -5.22 -12.54
N ARG A 95 -6.17 -5.63 -13.53
CA ARG A 95 -6.50 -4.77 -14.68
C ARG A 95 -7.31 -3.55 -14.27
N LYS A 96 -8.26 -3.72 -13.36
CA LYS A 96 -9.03 -2.61 -12.82
C LYS A 96 -8.13 -1.60 -12.09
N LEU A 97 -7.25 -2.09 -11.24
CA LEU A 97 -6.31 -1.25 -10.51
C LEU A 97 -5.34 -0.54 -11.46
N HIS A 98 -4.86 -1.23 -12.49
CA HIS A 98 -3.98 -0.64 -13.49
C HIS A 98 -4.65 0.54 -14.20
N ALA A 99 -5.90 0.36 -14.59
CA ALA A 99 -6.68 1.42 -15.24
C ALA A 99 -6.85 2.62 -14.31
N LEU A 100 -7.18 2.40 -13.05
CA LEU A 100 -7.34 3.47 -12.08
C LEU A 100 -6.04 4.24 -11.83
N VAL A 101 -4.93 3.53 -11.75
CA VAL A 101 -3.61 4.15 -11.58
C VAL A 101 -3.27 5.02 -12.80
N LYS A 102 -3.50 4.51 -14.01
CA LYS A 102 -3.17 5.25 -15.24
C LYS A 102 -4.10 6.43 -15.50
N GLN A 103 -5.41 6.22 -15.33
CA GLN A 103 -6.41 7.20 -15.75
C GLN A 103 -6.68 8.24 -14.66
N ASP A 104 -6.75 7.80 -13.42
CA ASP A 104 -7.17 8.65 -12.31
C ASP A 104 -6.05 9.05 -11.37
N GLY A 105 -4.82 8.64 -11.66
CA GLY A 105 -3.64 9.04 -10.89
C GLY A 105 -3.57 8.44 -9.49
N TYR A 106 -4.18 7.28 -9.30
CA TYR A 106 -4.06 6.57 -8.02
C TYR A 106 -2.68 5.93 -7.85
N THR A 107 -2.31 5.70 -6.61
CA THR A 107 -1.10 4.97 -6.26
C THR A 107 -1.50 3.74 -5.47
N LEU A 108 -0.82 2.63 -5.72
CA LEU A 108 -1.02 1.40 -4.96
C LEU A 108 0.04 1.30 -3.89
N VAL A 109 -0.39 1.19 -2.63
CA VAL A 109 0.51 1.17 -1.48
C VAL A 109 0.15 -0.01 -0.60
N PRO A 110 1.12 -0.85 -0.19
CA PRO A 110 0.83 -1.90 0.77
C PRO A 110 0.57 -1.27 2.14
N LEU A 111 -0.58 -1.57 2.71
CA LEU A 111 -1.03 -0.99 3.97
C LEU A 111 -0.70 -1.88 5.16
N SER A 112 -0.77 -3.18 4.98
CA SER A 112 -0.43 -4.13 6.03
C SER A 112 -0.03 -5.47 5.44
N VAL A 113 0.73 -6.23 6.22
CA VAL A 113 1.06 -7.61 5.93
C VAL A 113 0.60 -8.44 7.11
N TYR A 114 -0.08 -9.52 6.86
CA TYR A 114 -0.66 -10.33 7.92
C TYR A 114 -0.69 -11.81 7.51
N PHE A 115 -0.80 -12.67 8.53
CA PHE A 115 -1.02 -14.09 8.31
C PHE A 115 -2.52 -14.36 8.42
N LYS A 116 -3.05 -15.04 7.41
CA LYS A 116 -4.44 -15.49 7.40
C LYS A 116 -4.43 -16.99 7.11
N ASN A 117 -4.85 -17.77 8.09
CA ASN A 117 -4.80 -19.23 7.99
C ASN A 117 -3.41 -19.74 7.57
N ALA A 118 -2.38 -19.24 8.24
CA ALA A 118 -0.96 -19.57 8.01
C ALA A 118 -0.39 -19.11 6.66
N LYS A 119 -1.16 -18.38 5.86
CA LYS A 119 -0.69 -17.80 4.60
C LYS A 119 -0.43 -16.31 4.77
N VAL A 120 0.64 -15.82 4.15
CA VAL A 120 0.95 -14.40 4.20
C VAL A 120 0.11 -13.67 3.16
N LYS A 121 -0.57 -12.63 3.61
CA LYS A 121 -1.40 -11.77 2.76
C LYS A 121 -0.95 -10.33 2.90
N VAL A 122 -1.17 -9.55 1.86
CA VAL A 122 -0.86 -8.13 1.83
C VAL A 122 -2.14 -7.36 1.56
N GLU A 123 -2.42 -6.37 2.39
CA GLU A 123 -3.51 -5.45 2.13
C GLU A 123 -2.99 -4.32 1.27
N VAL A 124 -3.48 -4.23 0.04
CA VAL A 124 -3.08 -3.22 -0.93
C VAL A 124 -4.11 -2.10 -0.92
N GLY A 125 -3.67 -0.87 -0.70
CA GLY A 125 -4.54 0.29 -0.71
C GLY A 125 -4.50 1.02 -2.04
N LEU A 126 -5.67 1.38 -2.53
CA LEU A 126 -5.82 2.29 -3.67
C LEU A 126 -5.85 3.68 -3.09
N CYS A 127 -4.78 4.44 -3.30
CA CYS A 127 -4.51 5.67 -2.57
C CYS A 127 -4.30 6.86 -3.49
N LYS A 128 -4.62 8.04 -2.98
CA LYS A 128 -4.20 9.31 -3.59
C LYS A 128 -3.27 10.03 -2.65
N GLY A 129 -2.15 10.52 -3.16
CA GLY A 129 -1.18 11.24 -2.37
C GLY A 129 -1.75 12.57 -1.85
N LYS A 130 -1.66 12.80 -0.56
CA LYS A 130 -2.12 14.05 0.04
C LYS A 130 -1.36 15.25 -0.49
N LYS A 131 -0.06 15.09 -0.74
CA LYS A 131 0.75 16.19 -1.28
C LYS A 131 0.30 16.60 -2.68
N ASN A 132 0.06 15.63 -3.57
CA ASN A 132 -0.43 15.93 -4.91
C ASN A 132 -1.89 16.34 -4.89
N TYR A 133 -2.68 15.70 -4.05
CA TYR A 133 -4.07 16.06 -3.83
C TYR A 133 -4.17 17.47 -3.25
N ASP A 134 -3.36 17.78 -2.24
CA ASP A 134 -3.33 19.12 -1.63
C ASP A 134 -2.78 20.17 -2.58
N LYS A 135 -1.84 19.84 -3.46
CA LYS A 135 -1.33 20.78 -4.46
C LYS A 135 -2.32 21.01 -5.59
N ARG A 136 -3.08 19.99 -5.99
CA ARG A 136 -4.04 20.09 -7.11
C ARG A 136 -5.45 20.37 -6.63
N ASP A 137 -6.00 19.51 -5.78
CA ASP A 137 -7.39 19.63 -5.38
C ASP A 137 -7.58 20.50 -4.16
N ALA A 138 -6.69 20.46 -3.18
CA ALA A 138 -6.78 21.35 -2.04
C ALA A 138 -6.44 22.78 -2.44
N THR A 139 -5.50 23.00 -3.35
CA THR A 139 -5.23 24.32 -3.89
C THR A 139 -6.41 24.78 -4.73
N ALA A 140 -6.95 23.90 -5.57
CA ALA A 140 -8.15 24.24 -6.35
C ALA A 140 -9.35 24.51 -5.45
N LYS A 141 -9.55 23.72 -4.41
CA LYS A 141 -10.62 23.94 -3.44
C LYS A 141 -10.40 25.22 -2.64
N ARG A 142 -9.16 25.50 -2.25
CA ARG A 142 -8.82 26.77 -1.56
C ARG A 142 -9.04 27.96 -2.46
N ASP A 143 -8.63 27.87 -3.72
CA ASP A 143 -8.80 28.94 -4.66
C ASP A 143 -10.27 29.18 -4.97
N ALA A 144 -11.05 28.11 -5.16
CA ALA A 144 -12.48 28.21 -5.32
C ALA A 144 -13.14 28.84 -4.07
N ALA A 145 -12.74 28.40 -2.88
CA ALA A 145 -13.23 28.96 -1.63
C ALA A 145 -12.84 30.42 -1.47
N ARG A 146 -11.62 30.79 -1.84
CA ARG A 146 -11.17 32.18 -1.81
C ARG A 146 -11.94 33.05 -2.79
N GLU A 147 -12.19 32.54 -3.99
CA GLU A 147 -12.98 33.25 -4.99
C GLU A 147 -14.41 33.45 -4.53
N MET A 148 -15.02 32.42 -3.95
CA MET A 148 -16.35 32.53 -3.36
C MET A 148 -16.37 33.56 -2.21
N ASP A 149 -15.37 33.52 -1.37
CA ASP A 149 -15.24 34.42 -0.24
C ASP A 149 -15.06 35.89 -0.70
N ARG A 150 -14.24 36.11 -1.72
CA ARG A 150 -14.09 37.42 -2.35
C ARG A 150 -15.38 37.88 -3.00
N ALA A 151 -16.08 37.01 -3.68
CA ALA A 151 -17.36 37.34 -4.29
C ALA A 151 -18.39 37.69 -3.23
N MET A 152 -18.42 36.97 -2.12
CA MET A 152 -19.28 37.30 -0.99
C MET A 152 -18.92 38.64 -0.34
N LYS A 153 -17.62 38.89 -0.15
CA LYS A 153 -17.14 40.15 0.39
C LYS A 153 -17.42 41.33 -0.53
N ALA A 154 -17.30 41.12 -1.83
CA ALA A 154 -17.61 42.12 -2.82
C ALA A 154 -19.10 42.49 -2.87
N ARG A 155 -19.97 41.56 -2.46
CA ARG A 155 -21.42 41.77 -2.40
C ARG A 155 -21.88 42.44 -1.13
N ARG A 156 -21.00 42.58 -0.18
CA ARG A 156 -21.29 43.32 1.04
C ARG A 156 -21.08 44.82 0.77
#